data_3209e5e4d5f99a5bf568d309ff8a702f
#
_entry.id   3209e5e4d5f99a5bf568d309ff8a702f
#
_cell.length_a   1.000
_cell.length_b   1.000
_cell.length_c   1.000
_cell.angle_alpha   90.00
_cell.angle_beta   90.00
_cell.angle_gamma   90.00
#
_symmetry.space_group_name_H-M   'P 1'
#
loop_
_entity.id
_entity.type
_entity.pdbx_description
1 polymer ?
#
loop_
_entity_poly.entity_id
_entity_poly.type
_entity_poly.pdbx_seq_one_letter_code
_entity_poly.pdbx_strand_id
1 'polypeptide(L)'
;QDIADMWIHEGFTTYTETVFVECMKGYEAALKYVNGQARNVQNDKPIIGKYGVNSRGSGDMYFKGSLLLNTLRHVINDDTKWWQLLYNYSEHFKKQIITTEMVIAYFNEQTNRDLTPIFQQYLYTANIPTLEYKKIGNELQYQWKNVNADFNMPIDIAFGKEIVRLYPTTQKQKIKLKNFKKSKSFEIFDNRFFINVIEAD
;
A
#
# COMPACT_ATOMS: atom_id res chain seq x y z
N GLN A 1 -6.76 25.33 -3.19
CA GLN A 1 -6.53 23.98 -2.72
C GLN A 1 -7.30 23.77 -1.42
N ASP A 2 -8.02 22.65 -1.26
CA ASP A 2 -8.73 22.32 -0.03
C ASP A 2 -7.74 21.66 0.94
N ILE A 3 -7.84 22.00 2.24
CA ILE A 3 -7.00 21.39 3.28
C ILE A 3 -7.31 19.89 3.47
N ALA A 4 -8.46 19.41 2.99
CA ALA A 4 -8.79 17.99 2.98
C ALA A 4 -7.81 17.14 2.16
N ASP A 5 -7.17 17.71 1.13
CA ASP A 5 -6.17 17.07 0.26
C ASP A 5 -4.73 17.21 0.77
N MET A 6 -4.52 17.62 2.02
CA MET A 6 -3.18 17.94 2.54
C MET A 6 -2.22 16.74 2.50
N TRP A 7 -2.74 15.50 2.48
CA TRP A 7 -1.92 14.30 2.36
C TRP A 7 -1.04 14.29 1.10
N ILE A 8 -1.45 15.00 0.03
CA ILE A 8 -0.67 15.14 -1.21
C ILE A 8 0.67 15.83 -0.90
N HIS A 9 0.68 16.84 -0.04
CA HIS A 9 1.92 17.47 0.39
C HIS A 9 2.66 16.59 1.40
N GLU A 10 1.99 16.23 2.46
CA GLU A 10 2.63 15.65 3.64
C GLU A 10 3.02 14.19 3.42
N GLY A 11 2.18 13.39 2.75
CA GLY A 11 2.46 12.00 2.43
C GLY A 11 3.60 11.84 1.45
N PHE A 12 3.60 12.61 0.35
CA PHE A 12 4.70 12.58 -0.63
C PHE A 12 6.00 13.10 -0.03
N THR A 13 5.97 14.20 0.74
CA THR A 13 7.16 14.75 1.41
C THR A 13 7.74 13.73 2.38
N THR A 14 6.91 13.10 3.22
CA THR A 14 7.35 12.05 4.14
C THR A 14 7.91 10.84 3.41
N TYR A 15 7.34 10.46 2.26
CA TYR A 15 7.88 9.37 1.45
C TYR A 15 9.25 9.70 0.83
N THR A 16 9.53 10.98 0.52
CA THR A 16 10.86 11.36 0.01
C THR A 16 11.99 11.13 1.02
N GLU A 17 11.69 11.07 2.31
CA GLU A 17 12.67 10.65 3.32
C GLU A 17 13.07 9.18 3.11
N THR A 18 12.10 8.31 2.79
CA THR A 18 12.36 6.90 2.45
C THR A 18 13.21 6.79 1.18
N VAL A 19 12.89 7.60 0.16
CA VAL A 19 13.68 7.66 -1.09
C VAL A 19 15.11 8.12 -0.80
N PHE A 20 15.30 9.13 0.03
CA PHE A 20 16.63 9.60 0.45
C PHE A 20 17.42 8.48 1.16
N VAL A 21 16.79 7.76 2.08
CA VAL A 21 17.43 6.63 2.77
C VAL A 21 17.83 5.55 1.76
N GLU A 22 17.00 5.27 0.75
CA GLU A 22 17.31 4.30 -0.31
C GLU A 22 18.54 4.73 -1.12
N CYS A 23 18.60 5.99 -1.54
CA CYS A 23 19.75 6.53 -2.27
C CYS A 23 21.05 6.46 -1.46
N MET A 24 20.97 6.67 -0.14
CA MET A 24 22.16 6.72 0.73
C MET A 24 22.59 5.36 1.26
N LYS A 25 21.65 4.43 1.50
CA LYS A 25 21.88 3.19 2.25
C LYS A 25 21.31 1.93 1.59
N GLY A 26 20.64 2.08 0.45
CA GLY A 26 20.05 0.98 -0.31
C GLY A 26 18.64 0.58 0.14
N TYR A 27 18.03 -0.28 -0.66
CA TYR A 27 16.62 -0.69 -0.56
C TYR A 27 16.25 -1.26 0.82
N GLU A 28 17.04 -2.17 1.38
CA GLU A 28 16.72 -2.81 2.67
C GLU A 28 16.66 -1.80 3.82
N ALA A 29 17.55 -0.80 3.80
CA ALA A 29 17.53 0.27 4.79
C ALA A 29 16.29 1.17 4.63
N ALA A 30 15.90 1.47 3.39
CA ALA A 30 14.69 2.23 3.09
C ALA A 30 13.43 1.48 3.53
N LEU A 31 13.36 0.18 3.25
CA LEU A 31 12.23 -0.66 3.66
C LEU A 31 12.08 -0.69 5.19
N LYS A 32 13.19 -0.85 5.91
CA LYS A 32 13.19 -0.76 7.37
C LYS A 32 12.75 0.62 7.87
N TYR A 33 13.20 1.68 7.20
CA TYR A 33 12.85 3.06 7.55
C TYR A 33 11.35 3.32 7.41
N VAL A 34 10.77 3.02 6.23
CA VAL A 34 9.34 3.25 5.97
C VAL A 34 8.46 2.42 6.90
N ASN A 35 8.81 1.16 7.15
CA ASN A 35 8.06 0.30 8.09
C ASN A 35 8.13 0.84 9.53
N GLY A 36 9.24 1.48 9.91
CA GLY A 36 9.36 2.15 11.21
C GLY A 36 8.35 3.29 11.41
N GLN A 37 7.81 3.87 10.33
CA GLN A 37 6.79 4.91 10.40
C GLN A 37 5.43 4.38 10.88
N ALA A 38 5.14 3.07 10.70
CA ALA A 38 3.86 2.47 11.07
C ALA A 38 3.50 2.66 12.55
N ARG A 39 4.49 2.73 13.45
CA ARG A 39 4.30 2.98 14.88
C ARG A 39 3.71 4.36 15.20
N ASN A 40 3.78 5.30 14.26
CA ASN A 40 3.29 6.67 14.43
C ASN A 40 1.87 6.83 13.85
N VAL A 41 1.34 5.82 13.16
CA VAL A 41 0.00 5.83 12.58
C VAL A 41 -1.02 5.54 13.67
N GLN A 42 -2.01 6.41 13.82
CA GLN A 42 -3.03 6.32 14.87
C GLN A 42 -4.31 5.63 14.39
N ASN A 43 -4.64 5.74 13.10
CA ASN A 43 -5.89 5.25 12.51
C ASN A 43 -7.15 5.69 13.29
N ASP A 44 -7.14 6.93 13.78
CA ASP A 44 -8.25 7.53 14.54
C ASP A 44 -9.44 7.90 13.65
N LYS A 45 -9.16 8.33 12.42
CA LYS A 45 -10.15 8.76 11.42
C LYS A 45 -9.52 8.75 10.03
N PRO A 46 -10.31 8.94 8.95
CA PRO A 46 -9.79 9.06 7.58
C PRO A 46 -8.75 10.17 7.43
N ILE A 47 -7.80 9.96 6.51
CA ILE A 47 -6.80 10.97 6.13
C ILE A 47 -7.48 12.15 5.43
N ILE A 48 -8.41 11.85 4.51
CA ILE A 48 -9.18 12.89 3.82
C ILE A 48 -10.16 13.54 4.79
N GLY A 49 -10.07 14.85 4.88
CA GLY A 49 -10.96 15.66 5.68
C GLY A 49 -12.30 15.96 4.98
N LYS A 50 -13.07 16.87 5.55
CA LYS A 50 -14.31 17.33 4.94
C LYS A 50 -14.02 18.50 4.00
N TYR A 51 -14.37 18.34 2.73
CA TYR A 51 -14.21 19.39 1.72
C TYR A 51 -15.13 20.59 1.97
N GLY A 52 -14.68 21.74 1.49
CA GLY A 52 -15.43 23.00 1.52
C GLY A 52 -15.53 23.66 2.89
N VAL A 53 -14.85 23.11 3.89
CA VAL A 53 -14.72 23.69 5.23
C VAL A 53 -13.25 23.56 5.65
N ASN A 54 -12.76 24.46 6.49
CA ASN A 54 -11.37 24.40 6.95
C ASN A 54 -11.14 23.24 7.96
N SER A 55 -11.25 22.01 7.45
CA SER A 55 -11.14 20.79 8.25
C SER A 55 -10.22 19.77 7.59
N ARG A 56 -9.03 19.63 8.14
CA ARG A 56 -8.14 18.53 7.78
C ARG A 56 -8.64 17.20 8.34
N GLY A 57 -8.27 16.09 7.69
CA GLY A 57 -8.48 14.73 8.20
C GLY A 57 -7.53 14.37 9.35
N SER A 58 -7.17 13.10 9.43
CA SER A 58 -6.22 12.59 10.42
C SER A 58 -4.81 13.16 10.20
N GLY A 59 -4.06 13.29 11.31
CA GLY A 59 -2.61 13.48 11.29
C GLY A 59 -1.84 12.35 10.61
N ASP A 60 -2.47 11.23 10.36
CA ASP A 60 -1.92 10.10 9.61
C ASP A 60 -1.58 10.43 8.15
N MET A 61 -1.97 11.60 7.65
CA MET A 61 -1.60 12.09 6.32
C MET A 61 -0.09 12.04 6.04
N TYR A 62 0.75 12.16 7.06
CA TYR A 62 2.21 12.02 6.98
C TYR A 62 2.60 10.55 6.79
N PHE A 63 2.50 9.77 7.86
CA PHE A 63 3.06 8.42 7.93
C PHE A 63 2.24 7.39 7.17
N LYS A 64 0.92 7.38 7.31
CA LYS A 64 0.05 6.47 6.54
C LYS A 64 0.04 6.85 5.06
N GLY A 65 0.15 8.16 4.72
CA GLY A 65 0.34 8.61 3.35
C GLY A 65 1.63 8.08 2.74
N SER A 66 2.75 8.16 3.45
CA SER A 66 4.04 7.59 3.04
C SER A 66 3.98 6.07 2.88
N LEU A 67 3.37 5.37 3.83
CA LEU A 67 3.18 3.91 3.79
C LEU A 67 2.28 3.47 2.62
N LEU A 68 1.26 4.27 2.26
CA LEU A 68 0.45 4.05 1.06
C LEU A 68 1.31 4.13 -0.20
N LEU A 69 2.17 5.15 -0.33
CA LEU A 69 3.05 5.29 -1.50
C LEU A 69 4.02 4.11 -1.61
N ASN A 70 4.61 3.69 -0.50
CA ASN A 70 5.44 2.48 -0.47
C ASN A 70 4.65 1.22 -0.88
N THR A 71 3.42 1.08 -0.39
CA THR A 71 2.51 -0.01 -0.77
C THR A 71 2.24 0.00 -2.27
N LEU A 72 1.92 1.16 -2.86
CA LEU A 72 1.68 1.31 -4.30
C LEU A 72 2.90 0.93 -5.15
N ARG A 73 4.12 1.28 -4.71
CA ARG A 73 5.36 0.82 -5.35
C ARG A 73 5.37 -0.71 -5.50
N HIS A 74 5.06 -1.43 -4.43
CA HIS A 74 5.07 -2.89 -4.43
C HIS A 74 3.84 -3.51 -5.12
N VAL A 75 2.71 -2.80 -5.15
CA VAL A 75 1.56 -3.16 -6.00
C VAL A 75 1.95 -3.11 -7.48
N ILE A 76 2.63 -2.04 -7.90
CA ILE A 76 3.13 -1.88 -9.28
C ILE A 76 4.20 -2.93 -9.58
N ASN A 77 5.08 -3.22 -8.64
CA ASN A 77 6.13 -4.24 -8.70
C ASN A 77 7.06 -4.10 -9.91
N ASP A 78 7.42 -2.85 -10.20
CA ASP A 78 8.36 -2.46 -11.24
C ASP A 78 8.99 -1.14 -10.81
N ASP A 79 10.22 -1.21 -10.30
CA ASP A 79 10.91 -0.04 -9.76
C ASP A 79 11.23 0.99 -10.84
N THR A 80 11.58 0.55 -12.05
CA THR A 80 11.84 1.47 -13.16
C THR A 80 10.58 2.28 -13.48
N LYS A 81 9.45 1.60 -13.56
CA LYS A 81 8.15 2.23 -13.79
C LYS A 81 7.76 3.14 -12.62
N TRP A 82 8.01 2.72 -11.37
CA TRP A 82 7.71 3.50 -10.18
C TRP A 82 8.46 4.85 -10.16
N TRP A 83 9.77 4.82 -10.39
CA TRP A 83 10.58 6.05 -10.38
C TRP A 83 10.22 6.97 -11.54
N GLN A 84 9.96 6.42 -12.72
CA GLN A 84 9.50 7.21 -13.87
C GLN A 84 8.13 7.84 -13.61
N LEU A 85 7.22 7.10 -12.96
CA LEU A 85 5.89 7.59 -12.58
C LEU A 85 6.01 8.78 -11.63
N LEU A 86 6.84 8.70 -10.58
CA LEU A 86 7.03 9.79 -9.62
C LEU A 86 7.69 11.02 -10.26
N TYR A 87 8.68 10.80 -11.12
CA TYR A 87 9.31 11.89 -11.87
C TYR A 87 8.29 12.60 -12.77
N ASN A 88 7.56 11.84 -13.56
CA ASN A 88 6.54 12.37 -14.46
C ASN A 88 5.39 13.03 -13.68
N TYR A 89 5.02 12.50 -12.51
CA TYR A 89 4.04 13.11 -11.61
C TYR A 89 4.44 14.54 -11.23
N SER A 90 5.68 14.73 -10.83
CA SER A 90 6.19 16.04 -10.44
C SER A 90 6.18 17.05 -11.60
N GLU A 91 6.52 16.62 -12.82
CA GLU A 91 6.51 17.47 -14.00
C GLU A 91 5.08 17.76 -14.51
N HIS A 92 4.20 16.74 -14.49
CA HIS A 92 2.80 16.86 -14.95
C HIS A 92 2.01 17.85 -14.10
N PHE A 93 2.14 17.80 -12.78
CA PHE A 93 1.39 18.65 -11.87
C PHE A 93 2.11 19.93 -11.44
N LYS A 94 3.26 20.21 -12.04
CA LYS A 94 4.05 21.40 -11.74
C LYS A 94 3.23 22.68 -11.89
N LYS A 95 3.24 23.51 -10.85
CA LYS A 95 2.52 24.79 -10.79
C LYS A 95 0.99 24.67 -10.94
N GLN A 96 0.41 23.50 -10.62
CA GLN A 96 -1.03 23.29 -10.65
C GLN A 96 -1.57 23.15 -9.21
N ILE A 97 -2.86 23.43 -9.04
CA ILE A 97 -3.65 23.07 -7.87
C ILE A 97 -4.27 21.73 -8.19
N ILE A 98 -3.96 20.72 -7.39
CA ILE A 98 -4.41 19.36 -7.62
C ILE A 98 -5.26 18.84 -6.46
N THR A 99 -6.11 17.85 -6.77
CA THR A 99 -6.96 17.14 -5.81
C THR A 99 -6.59 15.68 -5.71
N THR A 100 -7.09 14.99 -4.69
CA THR A 100 -6.90 13.54 -4.52
C THR A 100 -7.41 12.77 -5.74
N GLU A 101 -8.55 13.15 -6.32
CA GLU A 101 -9.10 12.49 -7.50
C GLU A 101 -8.16 12.61 -8.71
N MET A 102 -7.52 13.76 -8.90
CA MET A 102 -6.54 13.96 -9.98
C MET A 102 -5.32 13.06 -9.78
N VAL A 103 -4.85 12.90 -8.55
CA VAL A 103 -3.75 11.99 -8.21
C VAL A 103 -4.13 10.54 -8.52
N ILE A 104 -5.31 10.09 -8.08
CA ILE A 104 -5.81 8.73 -8.34
C ILE A 104 -5.93 8.48 -9.84
N ALA A 105 -6.54 9.40 -10.59
CA ALA A 105 -6.69 9.28 -12.03
C ALA A 105 -5.33 9.19 -12.75
N TYR A 106 -4.37 10.01 -12.34
CA TYR A 106 -3.01 9.97 -12.87
C TYR A 106 -2.33 8.61 -12.64
N PHE A 107 -2.39 8.09 -11.41
CA PHE A 107 -1.81 6.78 -11.10
C PHE A 107 -2.47 5.65 -11.89
N ASN A 108 -3.80 5.67 -12.02
CA ASN A 108 -4.54 4.68 -12.81
C ASN A 108 -4.11 4.71 -14.28
N GLU A 109 -4.05 5.89 -14.89
CA GLU A 109 -3.64 6.07 -16.28
C GLU A 109 -2.20 5.60 -16.52
N GLN A 110 -1.24 6.09 -15.72
CA GLN A 110 0.18 5.78 -15.89
C GLN A 110 0.50 4.29 -15.64
N THR A 111 -0.27 3.62 -14.81
CA THR A 111 -0.07 2.19 -14.52
C THR A 111 -0.90 1.27 -15.41
N ASN A 112 -1.92 1.79 -16.08
CA ASN A 112 -2.98 1.05 -16.75
C ASN A 112 -3.63 0.01 -15.79
N ARG A 113 -3.89 0.44 -14.55
CA ARG A 113 -4.52 -0.37 -13.49
C ARG A 113 -5.53 0.48 -12.75
N ASP A 114 -6.59 -0.13 -12.26
CA ASP A 114 -7.48 0.52 -11.30
C ASP A 114 -6.92 0.36 -9.89
N LEU A 115 -6.27 1.40 -9.40
CA LEU A 115 -5.75 1.54 -8.05
C LEU A 115 -6.73 2.27 -7.12
N THR A 116 -7.87 2.70 -7.65
CA THR A 116 -8.89 3.45 -6.90
C THR A 116 -9.30 2.75 -5.61
N PRO A 117 -9.59 1.42 -5.58
CA PRO A 117 -9.96 0.74 -4.34
C PRO A 117 -8.87 0.78 -3.26
N ILE A 118 -7.60 0.78 -3.66
CA ILE A 118 -6.46 0.88 -2.73
C ILE A 118 -6.40 2.29 -2.13
N PHE A 119 -6.46 3.33 -2.97
CA PHE A 119 -6.50 4.72 -2.50
C PHE A 119 -7.70 4.97 -1.58
N GLN A 120 -8.89 4.49 -1.95
CA GLN A 120 -10.12 4.60 -1.15
C GLN A 120 -9.94 3.96 0.22
N GLN A 121 -9.36 2.77 0.29
CA GLN A 121 -9.12 2.08 1.55
C GLN A 121 -8.21 2.87 2.48
N TYR A 122 -7.07 3.34 1.98
CA TYR A 122 -6.08 3.99 2.83
C TYR A 122 -6.39 5.45 3.17
N LEU A 123 -7.02 6.19 2.26
CA LEU A 123 -7.26 7.63 2.42
C LEU A 123 -8.61 7.93 3.08
N TYR A 124 -9.65 7.17 2.76
CA TYR A 124 -11.02 7.46 3.16
C TYR A 124 -11.53 6.57 4.30
N THR A 125 -10.71 5.64 4.79
CA THR A 125 -11.02 4.83 5.98
C THR A 125 -9.90 4.86 7.01
N ALA A 126 -10.24 4.58 8.28
CA ALA A 126 -9.27 4.36 9.34
C ALA A 126 -8.79 2.90 9.39
N ASN A 127 -9.39 1.99 8.61
CA ASN A 127 -9.12 0.57 8.67
C ASN A 127 -7.83 0.20 7.96
N ILE A 128 -6.99 -0.61 8.60
CA ILE A 128 -5.83 -1.24 7.95
C ILE A 128 -6.28 -2.57 7.33
N PRO A 129 -5.99 -2.82 6.03
CA PRO A 129 -6.26 -4.10 5.41
C PRO A 129 -5.64 -5.25 6.22
N THR A 130 -6.37 -6.34 6.39
CA THR A 130 -5.89 -7.51 7.11
C THR A 130 -5.93 -8.72 6.19
N LEU A 131 -4.76 -9.30 5.90
CA LEU A 131 -4.68 -10.58 5.21
C LEU A 131 -4.93 -11.71 6.22
N GLU A 132 -6.08 -12.38 6.08
CA GLU A 132 -6.34 -13.63 6.80
C GLU A 132 -5.91 -14.80 5.93
N TYR A 133 -5.10 -15.70 6.48
CA TYR A 133 -4.65 -16.90 5.76
C TYR A 133 -4.69 -18.15 6.63
N LYS A 134 -4.73 -19.33 5.99
CA LYS A 134 -4.61 -20.65 6.64
C LYS A 134 -3.85 -21.61 5.73
N LYS A 135 -2.90 -22.35 6.33
CA LYS A 135 -2.12 -23.39 5.65
C LYS A 135 -2.74 -24.75 5.90
N ILE A 136 -3.13 -25.46 4.84
CA ILE A 136 -3.71 -26.81 4.94
C ILE A 136 -2.96 -27.74 3.97
N GLY A 137 -1.95 -28.43 4.45
CA GLY A 137 -1.15 -29.30 3.60
C GLY A 137 -0.43 -28.53 2.49
N ASN A 138 -0.78 -28.80 1.23
CA ASN A 138 -0.26 -28.07 0.06
C ASN A 138 -1.24 -26.99 -0.43
N GLU A 139 -2.24 -26.63 0.35
CA GLU A 139 -3.20 -25.56 0.04
C GLU A 139 -2.97 -24.38 0.97
N LEU A 140 -3.00 -23.17 0.41
CA LEU A 140 -3.09 -21.90 1.12
C LEU A 140 -4.49 -21.34 0.88
N GLN A 141 -5.23 -21.13 1.95
CA GLN A 141 -6.49 -20.37 1.94
C GLN A 141 -6.19 -18.94 2.38
N TYR A 142 -6.85 -17.96 1.75
CA TYR A 142 -6.58 -16.55 2.03
C TYR A 142 -7.75 -15.65 1.62
N GLN A 143 -7.87 -14.50 2.26
CA GLN A 143 -8.84 -13.45 1.93
C GLN A 143 -8.42 -12.11 2.56
N TRP A 144 -8.93 -11.02 2.00
CA TRP A 144 -8.89 -9.74 2.67
C TRP A 144 -10.02 -9.61 3.70
N LYS A 145 -9.67 -9.08 4.87
CA LYS A 145 -10.56 -8.64 5.94
C LYS A 145 -10.34 -7.17 6.21
N ASN A 146 -11.33 -6.53 6.84
CA ASN A 146 -11.23 -5.14 7.27
C ASN A 146 -10.98 -4.16 6.12
N VAL A 147 -11.58 -4.45 4.97
CA VAL A 147 -11.45 -3.70 3.71
C VAL A 147 -12.79 -3.39 3.07
N ASN A 148 -12.81 -2.41 2.18
CA ASN A 148 -13.95 -2.15 1.30
C ASN A 148 -14.22 -3.36 0.39
N ALA A 149 -15.46 -3.51 -0.07
CA ALA A 149 -15.89 -4.70 -0.82
C ALA A 149 -15.15 -4.91 -2.15
N ASP A 150 -14.71 -3.83 -2.78
CA ASP A 150 -14.01 -3.79 -4.06
C ASP A 150 -12.47 -3.78 -3.93
N PHE A 151 -11.94 -3.90 -2.71
CA PHE A 151 -10.51 -3.89 -2.45
C PHE A 151 -9.79 -5.02 -3.19
N ASN A 152 -8.78 -4.66 -4.00
CA ASN A 152 -8.16 -5.54 -5.00
C ASN A 152 -6.63 -5.61 -4.91
N MET A 153 -6.05 -5.23 -3.76
CA MET A 153 -4.59 -5.16 -3.61
C MET A 153 -3.94 -6.55 -3.68
N PRO A 154 -2.92 -6.74 -4.53
CA PRO A 154 -2.13 -7.96 -4.54
C PRO A 154 -1.21 -8.05 -3.31
N ILE A 155 -0.77 -9.27 -3.00
CA ILE A 155 0.23 -9.55 -1.96
C ILE A 155 1.20 -10.63 -2.44
N ASP A 156 2.46 -10.50 -2.07
CA ASP A 156 3.48 -11.48 -2.40
C ASP A 156 3.73 -12.41 -1.21
N ILE A 157 3.91 -13.70 -1.50
CA ILE A 157 4.32 -14.72 -0.56
C ILE A 157 5.55 -15.44 -1.09
N ALA A 158 6.39 -15.95 -0.18
CA ALA A 158 7.48 -16.84 -0.51
C ALA A 158 7.34 -18.17 0.22
N PHE A 159 7.73 -19.27 -0.43
CA PHE A 159 7.91 -20.59 0.19
C PHE A 159 9.04 -21.35 -0.51
N GLY A 160 9.99 -21.82 0.25
CA GLY A 160 11.24 -22.36 -0.29
C GLY A 160 12.00 -21.32 -1.09
N LYS A 161 12.10 -21.54 -2.42
CA LYS A 161 12.73 -20.60 -3.37
C LYS A 161 11.72 -19.92 -4.30
N GLU A 162 10.44 -20.21 -4.15
CA GLU A 162 9.38 -19.70 -5.01
C GLU A 162 8.78 -18.44 -4.40
N ILE A 163 8.52 -17.45 -5.25
CA ILE A 163 7.74 -16.25 -4.91
C ILE A 163 6.48 -16.28 -5.75
N VAL A 164 5.34 -16.11 -5.11
CA VAL A 164 4.02 -16.13 -5.74
C VAL A 164 3.27 -14.86 -5.39
N ARG A 165 2.74 -14.16 -6.41
CA ARG A 165 1.83 -13.05 -6.22
C ARG A 165 0.41 -13.56 -6.16
N LEU A 166 -0.29 -13.24 -5.07
CA LEU A 166 -1.70 -13.53 -4.86
C LEU A 166 -2.54 -12.28 -5.14
N TYR A 167 -3.80 -12.51 -5.50
CA TYR A 167 -4.80 -11.45 -5.71
C TYR A 167 -6.00 -11.73 -4.80
N PRO A 168 -5.86 -11.49 -3.48
CA PRO A 168 -6.95 -11.75 -2.54
C PRO A 168 -8.14 -10.82 -2.78
N THR A 169 -9.33 -11.34 -2.49
CA THR A 169 -10.57 -10.57 -2.42
C THR A 169 -11.17 -10.69 -1.02
N THR A 170 -12.33 -10.10 -0.79
CA THR A 170 -13.09 -10.26 0.46
C THR A 170 -13.70 -11.66 0.61
N GLN A 171 -13.68 -12.47 -0.46
CA GLN A 171 -14.14 -13.86 -0.43
C GLN A 171 -12.96 -14.81 -0.18
N LYS A 172 -13.20 -15.87 0.59
CA LYS A 172 -12.19 -16.90 0.86
C LYS A 172 -11.80 -17.60 -0.45
N GLN A 173 -10.53 -17.48 -0.78
CA GLN A 173 -9.88 -18.10 -1.94
C GLN A 173 -8.93 -19.18 -1.48
N LYS A 174 -8.53 -20.04 -2.40
CA LYS A 174 -7.55 -21.09 -2.16
C LYS A 174 -6.65 -21.32 -3.37
N ILE A 175 -5.40 -21.61 -3.10
CA ILE A 175 -4.41 -21.98 -4.10
C ILE A 175 -3.66 -23.23 -3.65
N LYS A 176 -3.44 -24.18 -4.58
CA LYS A 176 -2.55 -25.32 -4.36
C LYS A 176 -1.13 -24.94 -4.77
N LEU A 177 -0.21 -25.06 -3.83
CA LEU A 177 1.20 -24.73 -4.02
C LEU A 177 2.02 -26.04 -3.99
N LYS A 178 2.70 -26.34 -5.10
CA LYS A 178 3.50 -27.57 -5.20
C LYS A 178 4.60 -27.59 -4.14
N ASN A 179 4.70 -28.67 -3.38
CA ASN A 179 5.68 -28.84 -2.29
C ASN A 179 5.52 -27.87 -1.09
N PHE A 180 4.43 -27.15 -0.98
CA PHE A 180 4.20 -26.19 0.12
C PHE A 180 4.30 -26.84 1.50
N LYS A 181 3.66 -28.00 1.72
CA LYS A 181 3.74 -28.76 2.98
C LYS A 181 5.18 -29.17 3.33
N LYS A 182 6.05 -29.36 2.36
CA LYS A 182 7.44 -29.77 2.54
C LYS A 182 8.39 -28.58 2.68
N SER A 183 7.92 -27.35 2.40
CA SER A 183 8.74 -26.15 2.52
C SER A 183 9.07 -25.87 3.96
N LYS A 184 10.36 -25.63 4.24
CA LYS A 184 10.85 -25.26 5.59
C LYS A 184 10.64 -23.77 5.88
N SER A 185 10.32 -22.95 4.87
CA SER A 185 10.10 -21.52 4.99
C SER A 185 8.80 -21.13 4.30
N PHE A 186 8.05 -20.29 4.96
CA PHE A 186 6.90 -19.60 4.42
C PHE A 186 6.91 -18.17 4.97
N GLU A 187 6.79 -17.22 4.09
CA GLU A 187 6.82 -15.81 4.41
C GLU A 187 5.74 -15.08 3.60
N ILE A 188 5.07 -14.14 4.23
CA ILE A 188 4.24 -13.14 3.58
C ILE A 188 5.05 -11.85 3.61
N PHE A 189 5.23 -11.21 2.45
CA PHE A 189 6.02 -9.97 2.38
C PHE A 189 5.22 -8.76 2.90
N ASP A 190 4.74 -8.87 4.14
CA ASP A 190 3.99 -7.81 4.81
C ASP A 190 4.81 -6.53 5.02
N ASN A 191 6.14 -6.65 5.06
CA ASN A 191 7.05 -5.51 5.15
C ASN A 191 7.06 -4.61 3.90
N ARG A 192 6.48 -5.07 2.77
CA ARG A 192 6.32 -4.30 1.54
C ARG A 192 5.01 -3.53 1.47
N PHE A 193 4.04 -3.92 2.27
CA PHE A 193 2.68 -3.41 2.25
C PHE A 193 2.25 -2.98 3.66
N PHE A 194 1.55 -1.88 3.77
CA PHE A 194 1.00 -1.45 5.06
C PHE A 194 -0.29 -2.23 5.36
N ILE A 195 -0.15 -3.41 5.93
CA ILE A 195 -1.23 -4.34 6.25
C ILE A 195 -1.04 -4.99 7.62
N ASN A 196 -2.09 -5.62 8.12
CA ASN A 196 -2.01 -6.64 9.16
C ASN A 196 -2.07 -8.03 8.53
N VAL A 197 -1.47 -9.02 9.19
CA VAL A 197 -1.52 -10.43 8.79
C VAL A 197 -1.97 -11.27 9.97
N ILE A 198 -2.94 -12.15 9.76
CA ILE A 198 -3.44 -13.10 10.76
C ILE A 198 -3.50 -14.51 10.18
N GLU A 199 -3.05 -15.49 10.94
CA GLU A 199 -3.27 -16.91 10.62
C GLU A 199 -4.57 -17.35 11.29
N ALA A 200 -5.51 -17.88 10.48
CA ALA A 200 -6.79 -18.38 10.98
C ALA A 200 -6.63 -19.75 11.65
N ASP A 201 -7.43 -20.00 12.68
CA ASP A 201 -7.50 -21.27 13.40
C ASP A 201 -7.93 -22.47 12.53
#